data_ba8cd7b46e549696e9f64c99776ee3e7
#
_entry.id   ba8cd7b46e549696e9f64c99776ee3e7
#
_cell.length_a   1.000
_cell.length_b   1.000
_cell.length_c   1.000
_cell.angle_alpha   90.00
_cell.angle_beta   90.00
_cell.angle_gamma   90.00
#
_symmetry.space_group_name_H-M   'P 1'
#
loop_
_entity.id
_entity.type
_entity.pdbx_description
1 polymer ?
#
loop_
_entity_poly.entity_id
_entity_poly.type
_entity_poly.pdbx_seq_one_letter_code
_entity_poly.pdbx_strand_id
1 'polypeptide(L)'
;LSLYESDTSHAFMIIDLDRFKIVNDSCGHQAGDELLKQLALRLKSLIRKSDMIARLGGDEFAIFLPNIDKAHALNQSEEILKSVSSYRFLWQDKTFTLGASIGLVIALPESSSYDYLYHSADTACYIAKNEGRNRIHLLSSDDAGIQKQTADKNWVARLNKAIEDDDFYL
;
A
#
# COMPACT_ATOMS: atom_id res chain seq x y z
N LEU A 1 5.13 40.39 -12.08
CA LEU A 1 5.79 39.10 -12.31
C LEU A 1 5.33 38.19 -11.20
N SER A 2 4.24 37.46 -11.46
CA SER A 2 3.70 36.41 -10.61
C SER A 2 4.68 35.26 -10.68
N LEU A 3 5.41 35.02 -9.60
CA LEU A 3 6.12 33.78 -9.38
C LEU A 3 5.04 32.69 -9.19
N TYR A 4 4.83 31.87 -10.19
CA TYR A 4 4.12 30.62 -10.05
C TYR A 4 4.98 29.74 -9.14
N GLU A 5 4.65 29.69 -7.86
CA GLU A 5 4.99 28.56 -7.02
C GLU A 5 4.31 27.35 -7.67
N SER A 6 5.11 26.45 -8.17
CA SER A 6 4.60 25.18 -8.69
C SER A 6 4.10 24.38 -7.50
N ASP A 7 2.79 24.43 -7.30
CA ASP A 7 2.03 23.68 -6.29
C ASP A 7 2.02 22.18 -6.68
N THR A 8 3.21 21.61 -6.85
CA THR A 8 3.38 20.21 -7.25
C THR A 8 3.32 19.34 -6.02
N SER A 9 2.15 18.80 -5.73
CA SER A 9 2.01 17.76 -4.74
C SER A 9 2.58 16.41 -5.23
N HIS A 10 2.82 15.52 -4.31
CA HIS A 10 3.20 14.13 -4.56
C HIS A 10 2.16 13.22 -3.90
N ALA A 11 2.08 11.98 -4.33
CA ALA A 11 1.26 11.00 -3.63
C ALA A 11 2.10 9.80 -3.21
N PHE A 12 1.80 9.28 -2.04
CA PHE A 12 2.38 8.05 -1.54
C PHE A 12 1.26 7.09 -1.13
N MET A 13 1.37 5.84 -1.52
CA MET A 13 0.39 4.83 -1.14
C MET A 13 1.04 3.55 -0.66
N ILE A 14 0.42 2.93 0.33
CA ILE A 14 0.69 1.55 0.75
C ILE A 14 -0.48 0.70 0.30
N ILE A 15 -0.16 -0.44 -0.30
CA ILE A 15 -1.09 -1.43 -0.82
C ILE A 15 -0.85 -2.73 -0.10
N ASP A 16 -1.85 -3.27 0.55
CA ASP A 16 -1.82 -4.56 1.23
C ASP A 16 -2.83 -5.50 0.56
N LEU A 17 -2.37 -6.69 0.19
CA LEU A 17 -3.21 -7.67 -0.51
C LEU A 17 -4.12 -8.40 0.48
N ASP A 18 -5.41 -8.15 0.35
CA ASP A 18 -6.41 -8.75 1.24
C ASP A 18 -6.42 -10.27 1.10
N ARG A 19 -6.29 -10.95 2.23
CA ARG A 19 -6.36 -12.43 2.32
C ARG A 19 -5.27 -13.17 1.53
N PHE A 20 -4.13 -12.55 1.27
CA PHE A 20 -2.99 -13.21 0.60
C PHE A 20 -2.60 -14.54 1.26
N LYS A 21 -2.68 -14.62 2.59
CA LYS A 21 -2.40 -15.84 3.35
C LYS A 21 -3.19 -17.06 2.86
N ILE A 22 -4.41 -16.88 2.33
CA ILE A 22 -5.22 -18.00 1.81
C ILE A 22 -4.51 -18.71 0.66
N VAL A 23 -3.77 -17.97 -0.19
CA VAL A 23 -3.01 -18.58 -1.29
C VAL A 23 -1.87 -19.42 -0.75
N ASN A 24 -1.11 -18.90 0.22
CA ASN A 24 -0.03 -19.65 0.86
C ASN A 24 -0.53 -20.89 1.58
N ASP A 25 -1.60 -20.75 2.36
CA ASP A 25 -2.19 -21.86 3.13
C ASP A 25 -2.77 -22.96 2.21
N SER A 26 -3.27 -22.55 1.02
CA SER A 26 -3.91 -23.49 0.07
C SER A 26 -2.96 -24.15 -0.91
N CYS A 27 -1.85 -23.46 -1.27
CA CYS A 27 -0.98 -23.86 -2.38
C CYS A 27 0.51 -23.77 -2.05
N GLY A 28 0.87 -23.37 -0.83
CA GLY A 28 2.26 -23.20 -0.40
C GLY A 28 2.88 -21.87 -0.80
N HIS A 29 4.02 -21.56 -0.20
CA HIS A 29 4.73 -20.28 -0.39
C HIS A 29 5.17 -20.03 -1.84
N GLN A 30 5.47 -21.07 -2.62
CA GLN A 30 5.82 -20.92 -4.03
C GLN A 30 4.69 -20.28 -4.85
N ALA A 31 3.42 -20.65 -4.56
CA ALA A 31 2.26 -20.03 -5.21
C ALA A 31 2.12 -18.55 -4.83
N GLY A 32 2.32 -18.24 -3.54
CA GLY A 32 2.30 -16.85 -3.07
C GLY A 32 3.41 -16.00 -3.70
N ASP A 33 4.62 -16.52 -3.78
CA ASP A 33 5.75 -15.82 -4.40
C ASP A 33 5.49 -15.55 -5.89
N GLU A 34 4.92 -16.50 -6.61
CA GLU A 34 4.57 -16.32 -8.01
C GLU A 34 3.45 -15.29 -8.20
N LEU A 35 2.42 -15.33 -7.35
CA LEU A 35 1.37 -14.33 -7.34
C LEU A 35 1.94 -12.92 -7.11
N LEU A 36 2.82 -12.76 -6.13
CA LEU A 36 3.46 -11.47 -5.83
C LEU A 36 4.31 -10.95 -6.99
N LYS A 37 5.04 -11.84 -7.69
CA LYS A 37 5.80 -11.47 -8.89
C LYS A 37 4.89 -10.97 -10.01
N GLN A 38 3.79 -11.69 -10.28
CA GLN A 38 2.83 -11.32 -11.31
C GLN A 38 2.13 -10.00 -10.98
N LEU A 39 1.74 -9.80 -9.72
CA LEU A 39 1.15 -8.54 -9.28
C LEU A 39 2.15 -7.38 -9.34
N ALA A 40 3.40 -7.58 -8.95
CA ALA A 40 4.43 -6.55 -9.06
C ALA A 40 4.63 -6.06 -10.51
N LEU A 41 4.67 -6.99 -11.47
CA LEU A 41 4.77 -6.67 -12.90
C LEU A 41 3.52 -5.91 -13.38
N ARG A 42 2.35 -6.35 -12.95
CA ARG A 42 1.07 -5.72 -13.28
C ARG A 42 0.99 -4.30 -12.71
N LEU A 43 1.30 -4.10 -11.44
CA LEU A 43 1.33 -2.78 -10.80
C LEU A 43 2.34 -1.86 -11.49
N LYS A 44 3.52 -2.38 -11.83
CA LYS A 44 4.55 -1.63 -12.56
C LYS A 44 4.07 -1.17 -13.94
N SER A 45 3.22 -1.93 -14.62
CA SER A 45 2.69 -1.55 -15.93
C SER A 45 1.64 -0.44 -15.88
N LEU A 46 1.07 -0.16 -14.69
CA LEU A 46 0.05 0.87 -14.48
C LEU A 46 0.64 2.24 -14.12
N ILE A 47 1.90 2.29 -13.75
CA ILE A 47 2.56 3.51 -13.31
C ILE A 47 3.53 4.04 -14.38
N ARG A 48 3.85 5.33 -14.30
CA ARG A 48 4.76 6.00 -15.24
C ARG A 48 6.23 5.64 -14.93
N LYS A 49 7.13 5.94 -15.85
CA LYS A 49 8.58 5.76 -15.63
C LYS A 49 9.14 6.62 -14.50
N SER A 50 8.50 7.76 -14.23
CA SER A 50 8.85 8.67 -13.14
C SER A 50 8.41 8.16 -11.77
N ASP A 51 7.45 7.24 -11.74
CA ASP A 51 6.86 6.73 -10.52
C ASP A 51 7.68 5.56 -9.98
N MET A 52 7.65 5.39 -8.67
CA MET A 52 8.41 4.35 -8.02
C MET A 52 7.47 3.33 -7.37
N ILE A 53 7.83 2.06 -7.51
CA ILE A 53 7.17 0.94 -6.83
C ILE A 53 8.21 0.13 -6.07
N ALA A 54 7.88 -0.26 -4.85
CA ALA A 54 8.69 -1.15 -4.02
C ALA A 54 7.78 -2.18 -3.33
N ARG A 55 8.31 -3.35 -3.04
CA ARG A 55 7.70 -4.31 -2.11
C ARG A 55 8.32 -4.08 -0.74
N LEU A 56 7.49 -3.79 0.26
CA LEU A 56 7.95 -3.49 1.62
C LEU A 56 8.23 -4.77 2.42
N GLY A 57 7.52 -5.83 2.14
CA GLY A 57 7.64 -7.14 2.77
C GLY A 57 6.33 -7.91 2.67
N GLY A 58 6.36 -9.24 2.82
CA GLY A 58 5.14 -10.04 2.77
C GLY A 58 4.28 -9.74 1.55
N ASP A 59 3.07 -9.27 1.78
CA ASP A 59 2.04 -8.91 0.81
C ASP A 59 1.84 -7.39 0.63
N GLU A 60 2.80 -6.58 1.10
CA GLU A 60 2.73 -5.13 1.07
C GLU A 60 3.59 -4.53 -0.05
N PHE A 61 3.00 -3.59 -0.80
CA PHE A 61 3.67 -2.76 -1.81
C PHE A 61 3.54 -1.28 -1.44
N ALA A 62 4.53 -0.50 -1.84
CA ALA A 62 4.49 0.96 -1.79
C ALA A 62 4.63 1.54 -3.19
N ILE A 63 3.89 2.61 -3.47
CA ILE A 63 4.01 3.38 -4.72
C ILE A 63 4.15 4.86 -4.36
N PHE A 64 5.13 5.51 -4.99
CA PHE A 64 5.33 6.95 -4.91
C PHE A 64 5.10 7.57 -6.28
N LEU A 65 4.22 8.56 -6.34
CA LEU A 65 3.82 9.28 -7.55
C LEU A 65 4.28 10.75 -7.42
N PRO A 66 5.41 11.13 -8.03
CA PRO A 66 5.86 12.50 -8.00
C PRO A 66 5.01 13.38 -8.93
N ASN A 67 4.87 14.67 -8.57
CA ASN A 67 4.21 15.70 -9.37
C ASN A 67 2.81 15.25 -9.85
N ILE A 68 1.95 14.97 -8.90
CA ILE A 68 0.57 14.52 -9.13
C ILE A 68 -0.38 15.24 -8.18
N ASP A 69 -1.50 15.73 -8.69
CA ASP A 69 -2.54 16.30 -7.85
C ASP A 69 -3.43 15.21 -7.23
N LYS A 70 -4.24 15.62 -6.25
CA LYS A 70 -5.12 14.73 -5.51
C LYS A 70 -6.10 13.96 -6.40
N ALA A 71 -6.68 14.59 -7.42
CA ALA A 71 -7.68 13.97 -8.27
C ALA A 71 -7.05 12.85 -9.13
N HIS A 72 -5.89 13.14 -9.74
CA HIS A 72 -5.15 12.15 -10.50
C HIS A 72 -4.59 11.03 -9.63
N ALA A 73 -4.15 11.34 -8.40
CA ALA A 73 -3.69 10.31 -7.45
C ALA A 73 -4.81 9.35 -7.04
N LEU A 74 -6.02 9.86 -6.79
CA LEU A 74 -7.20 9.04 -6.51
C LEU A 74 -7.56 8.16 -7.71
N ASN A 75 -7.63 8.72 -8.92
CA ASN A 75 -7.91 7.94 -10.13
C ASN A 75 -6.87 6.82 -10.35
N GLN A 76 -5.59 7.12 -10.15
CA GLN A 76 -4.53 6.13 -10.25
C GLN A 76 -4.68 5.01 -9.21
N SER A 77 -5.08 5.38 -7.98
CA SER A 77 -5.33 4.40 -6.91
C SER A 77 -6.53 3.50 -7.24
N GLU A 78 -7.58 4.06 -7.85
CA GLU A 78 -8.76 3.30 -8.30
C GLU A 78 -8.41 2.32 -9.42
N GLU A 79 -7.58 2.73 -10.39
CA GLU A 79 -7.08 1.84 -11.45
C GLU A 79 -6.25 0.69 -10.87
N ILE A 80 -5.39 0.98 -9.91
CA ILE A 80 -4.60 -0.02 -9.19
C ILE A 80 -5.52 -1.00 -8.46
N LEU A 81 -6.47 -0.50 -7.66
CA LEU A 81 -7.41 -1.33 -6.91
C LEU A 81 -8.21 -2.25 -7.85
N LYS A 82 -8.75 -1.68 -8.93
CA LYS A 82 -9.49 -2.44 -9.95
C LYS A 82 -8.62 -3.49 -10.60
N SER A 83 -7.38 -3.16 -10.90
CA SER A 83 -6.42 -4.09 -11.51
C SER A 83 -6.14 -5.28 -10.62
N VAL A 84 -5.96 -5.07 -9.29
CA VAL A 84 -5.74 -6.14 -8.33
C VAL A 84 -7.03 -6.96 -8.14
N SER A 85 -8.16 -6.32 -7.90
CA SER A 85 -9.43 -7.01 -7.59
C SER A 85 -10.00 -7.79 -8.78
N SER A 86 -9.69 -7.39 -10.00
CA SER A 86 -10.09 -8.12 -11.21
C SER A 86 -9.10 -9.21 -11.63
N TYR A 87 -7.93 -9.26 -10.98
CA TYR A 87 -6.89 -10.22 -11.35
C TYR A 87 -7.28 -11.63 -10.88
N ARG A 88 -7.20 -12.58 -11.81
CA ARG A 88 -7.44 -14.00 -11.55
C ARG A 88 -6.10 -14.73 -11.60
N PHE A 89 -5.62 -15.10 -10.42
CA PHE A 89 -4.42 -15.91 -10.28
C PHE A 89 -4.77 -17.38 -10.42
N LEU A 90 -4.23 -18.01 -11.46
CA LEU A 90 -4.38 -19.44 -11.68
C LEU A 90 -3.11 -20.16 -11.21
N TRP A 91 -3.29 -21.10 -10.32
CA TRP A 91 -2.21 -21.98 -9.86
C TRP A 91 -2.67 -23.42 -9.86
N GLN A 92 -2.07 -24.26 -10.72
CA GLN A 92 -2.55 -25.60 -11.00
C GLN A 92 -4.06 -25.55 -11.39
N ASP A 93 -4.90 -26.27 -10.64
CA ASP A 93 -6.35 -26.33 -10.91
C ASP A 93 -7.17 -25.33 -10.08
N LYS A 94 -6.50 -24.40 -9.35
CA LYS A 94 -7.15 -23.43 -8.48
C LYS A 94 -7.06 -22.03 -9.03
N THR A 95 -8.16 -21.29 -8.94
CA THR A 95 -8.20 -19.87 -9.28
C THR A 95 -8.46 -19.04 -8.04
N PHE A 96 -7.66 -18.01 -7.83
CA PHE A 96 -7.79 -17.06 -6.73
C PHE A 96 -8.07 -15.67 -7.25
N THR A 97 -8.91 -14.95 -6.52
CA THR A 97 -9.11 -13.51 -6.66
C THR A 97 -8.83 -12.87 -5.31
N LEU A 98 -8.14 -11.74 -5.32
CA LEU A 98 -7.76 -11.02 -4.11
C LEU A 98 -8.26 -9.58 -4.21
N GLY A 99 -8.59 -8.98 -3.08
CA GLY A 99 -8.75 -7.55 -2.96
C GLY A 99 -7.42 -6.88 -2.58
N ALA A 100 -7.45 -5.57 -2.48
CA ALA A 100 -6.38 -4.80 -1.87
C ALA A 100 -6.94 -3.69 -0.99
N SER A 101 -6.32 -3.46 0.15
CA SER A 101 -6.56 -2.29 0.98
C SER A 101 -5.46 -1.28 0.69
N ILE A 102 -5.84 -0.07 0.29
CA ILE A 102 -4.92 0.97 -0.16
C ILE A 102 -5.03 2.17 0.76
N GLY A 103 -3.92 2.55 1.39
CA GLY A 103 -3.78 3.81 2.10
C GLY A 103 -3.10 4.84 1.23
N LEU A 104 -3.75 5.98 0.97
CA LEU A 104 -3.25 7.06 0.12
C LEU A 104 -3.00 8.32 0.94
N VAL A 105 -1.87 8.96 0.70
CA VAL A 105 -1.48 10.25 1.29
C VAL A 105 -1.05 11.20 0.19
N ILE A 106 -1.53 12.45 0.27
CA ILE A 106 -1.04 13.53 -0.58
C ILE A 106 -0.02 14.34 0.23
N ALA A 107 1.18 14.46 -0.30
CA ALA A 107 2.30 15.15 0.29
C ALA A 107 2.60 16.45 -0.44
N LEU A 108 2.83 17.50 0.32
CA LEU A 108 3.40 18.76 -0.20
C LEU A 108 4.93 18.65 -0.17
N PRO A 109 5.65 19.22 -1.16
CA PRO A 109 7.09 19.04 -1.31
C PRO A 109 7.93 19.41 -0.09
N GLU A 110 7.48 20.37 0.71
CA GLU A 110 8.25 20.95 1.81
C GLU A 110 7.99 20.33 3.17
N SER A 111 6.98 19.46 3.32
CA SER A 111 6.46 19.08 4.63
C SER A 111 6.55 17.60 5.00
N SER A 112 7.09 16.74 4.12
CA SER A 112 6.91 15.31 4.29
C SER A 112 8.22 14.54 4.39
N SER A 113 8.61 14.19 5.62
CA SER A 113 9.64 13.16 5.82
C SER A 113 9.14 11.78 5.34
N TYR A 114 10.06 10.89 5.01
CA TYR A 114 9.72 9.50 4.68
C TYR A 114 8.90 8.82 5.79
N ASP A 115 9.30 9.02 7.04
CA ASP A 115 8.59 8.43 8.19
C ASP A 115 7.15 8.93 8.29
N TYR A 116 6.92 10.22 8.04
CA TYR A 116 5.57 10.78 8.02
C TYR A 116 4.72 10.14 6.92
N LEU A 117 5.24 10.05 5.69
CA LEU A 117 4.51 9.47 4.56
C LEU A 117 4.18 8.00 4.80
N TYR A 118 5.17 7.24 5.28
CA TYR A 118 5.00 5.83 5.57
C TYR A 118 3.94 5.60 6.64
N HIS A 119 4.06 6.23 7.82
CA HIS A 119 3.11 6.07 8.92
C HIS A 119 1.70 6.55 8.56
N SER A 120 1.61 7.62 7.77
CA SER A 120 0.34 8.16 7.30
C SER A 120 -0.36 7.21 6.34
N ALA A 121 0.35 6.67 5.36
CA ALA A 121 -0.20 5.70 4.42
C ALA A 121 -0.53 4.35 5.08
N ASP A 122 0.29 3.89 6.03
CA ASP A 122 0.03 2.69 6.83
C ASP A 122 -1.25 2.85 7.67
N THR A 123 -1.43 4.01 8.32
CA THR A 123 -2.67 4.35 9.03
C THR A 123 -3.88 4.33 8.11
N ALA A 124 -3.77 4.96 6.94
CA ALA A 124 -4.85 4.97 5.96
C ALA A 124 -5.18 3.55 5.45
N CYS A 125 -4.15 2.73 5.21
CA CYS A 125 -4.32 1.33 4.82
C CYS A 125 -5.03 0.51 5.92
N TYR A 126 -4.67 0.73 7.18
CA TYR A 126 -5.34 0.12 8.33
C TYR A 126 -6.83 0.51 8.41
N ILE A 127 -7.16 1.80 8.16
CA ILE A 127 -8.54 2.27 8.11
C ILE A 127 -9.29 1.55 6.97
N ALA A 128 -8.71 1.47 5.77
CA ALA A 128 -9.30 0.76 4.64
C ALA A 128 -9.61 -0.71 4.97
N LYS A 129 -8.71 -1.40 5.70
CA LYS A 129 -8.93 -2.77 6.19
C LYS A 129 -10.11 -2.86 7.15
N ASN A 130 -10.24 -1.92 8.08
CA ASN A 130 -11.31 -1.92 9.09
C ASN A 130 -12.67 -1.54 8.51
N GLU A 131 -12.71 -0.72 7.48
CA GLU A 131 -13.93 -0.33 6.78
C GLU A 131 -14.49 -1.39 5.83
N GLY A 132 -13.86 -2.56 5.75
CA GLY A 132 -14.37 -3.71 4.99
C GLY A 132 -13.45 -4.19 3.87
N ARG A 133 -12.21 -3.70 3.80
CA ARG A 133 -11.20 -4.08 2.79
C ARG A 133 -11.60 -3.73 1.35
N ASN A 134 -10.75 -4.11 0.39
CA ASN A 134 -10.95 -3.90 -1.04
C ASN A 134 -11.37 -2.48 -1.38
N ARG A 135 -10.64 -1.50 -0.85
CA ARG A 135 -10.91 -0.07 -0.97
C ARG A 135 -9.68 0.79 -0.78
N ILE A 136 -9.84 2.05 -1.12
CA ILE A 136 -8.87 3.11 -0.89
C ILE A 136 -9.36 3.96 0.29
N HIS A 137 -8.44 4.31 1.18
CA HIS A 137 -8.66 5.36 2.17
C HIS A 137 -7.62 6.46 1.95
N LEU A 138 -8.10 7.67 1.67
CA LEU A 138 -7.25 8.86 1.61
C LEU A 138 -7.15 9.46 3.01
N LEU A 139 -5.94 9.55 3.55
CA LEU A 139 -5.73 10.16 4.86
C LEU A 139 -6.21 11.61 4.88
N SER A 140 -7.01 11.94 5.88
CA SER A 140 -7.50 13.28 6.14
C SER A 140 -7.03 13.80 7.51
N SER A 141 -7.23 15.09 7.76
CA SER A 141 -6.95 15.69 9.09
C SER A 141 -7.78 15.07 10.21
N ASP A 142 -8.96 14.52 9.87
CA ASP A 142 -9.87 13.91 10.84
C ASP A 142 -9.37 12.55 11.33
N ASP A 143 -8.44 11.94 10.60
CA ASP A 143 -7.82 10.65 10.94
C ASP A 143 -6.68 10.75 11.97
N ALA A 144 -6.31 11.96 12.38
CA ALA A 144 -5.15 12.21 13.27
C ALA A 144 -5.23 11.45 14.61
N GLY A 145 -6.44 11.24 15.14
CA GLY A 145 -6.65 10.44 16.36
C GLY A 145 -6.36 8.95 16.16
N ILE A 146 -6.67 8.42 15.00
CA ILE A 146 -6.44 7.03 14.62
C ILE A 146 -4.95 6.81 14.33
N GLN A 147 -4.29 7.79 13.72
CA GLN A 147 -2.86 7.74 13.43
C GLN A 147 -2.02 7.51 14.69
N LYS A 148 -2.34 8.17 15.79
CA LYS A 148 -1.64 7.99 17.08
C LYS A 148 -1.86 6.59 17.66
N GLN A 149 -3.10 6.09 17.63
CA GLN A 149 -3.41 4.74 18.14
C GLN A 149 -2.81 3.62 17.29
N THR A 150 -2.70 3.83 15.98
CA THR A 150 -2.16 2.84 15.04
C THR A 150 -0.64 2.74 15.15
N ALA A 151 0.05 3.88 15.34
CA ALA A 151 1.48 3.89 15.58
C ALA A 151 1.85 3.05 16.83
N ASP A 152 1.08 3.20 17.92
CA ASP A 152 1.30 2.45 19.16
C ASP A 152 1.02 0.95 19.00
N LYS A 153 -0.05 0.58 18.27
CA LYS A 153 -0.42 -0.83 18.04
C LYS A 153 0.51 -1.55 17.06
N ASN A 154 0.91 -0.87 15.99
CA ASN A 154 1.83 -1.44 15.00
C ASN A 154 3.22 -1.68 15.60
N TRP A 155 3.68 -0.82 16.51
CA TRP A 155 4.92 -1.03 17.25
C TRP A 155 4.87 -2.32 18.07
N VAL A 156 3.79 -2.52 18.83
CA VAL A 156 3.61 -3.72 19.66
C VAL A 156 3.48 -4.98 18.79
N ALA A 157 2.73 -4.93 17.69
CA ALA A 157 2.58 -6.06 16.77
C ALA A 157 3.89 -6.43 16.07
N ARG A 158 4.69 -5.44 15.66
CA ARG A 158 6.04 -5.64 15.08
C ARG A 158 7.02 -6.21 16.10
N LEU A 159 6.95 -5.74 17.35
CA LEU A 159 7.76 -6.27 18.45
C LEU A 159 7.44 -7.74 18.71
N ASN A 160 6.16 -8.09 18.79
CA ASN A 160 5.73 -9.47 18.99
C ASN A 160 6.16 -10.37 17.81
N LYS A 161 6.02 -9.89 16.58
CA LYS A 161 6.44 -10.64 15.39
C LYS A 161 7.97 -10.80 15.35
N ALA A 162 8.74 -9.76 15.66
CA ALA A 162 10.20 -9.84 15.74
C ALA A 162 10.68 -10.78 16.85
N ILE A 163 9.92 -10.90 17.95
CA ILE A 163 10.18 -11.87 19.02
C ILE A 163 9.88 -13.30 18.55
N GLU A 164 8.78 -13.49 17.81
CA GLU A 164 8.38 -14.81 17.28
C GLU A 164 9.31 -15.30 16.16
N ASP A 165 9.80 -14.38 15.33
CA ASP A 165 10.65 -14.69 14.17
C ASP A 165 12.16 -14.71 14.51
N ASP A 166 12.55 -14.44 15.77
CA ASP A 166 13.95 -14.38 16.28
C ASP A 166 14.83 -13.37 15.50
N ASP A 167 14.21 -12.32 14.98
CA ASP A 167 14.81 -11.30 14.10
C ASP A 167 15.45 -10.13 14.87
N PHE A 168 15.86 -10.35 16.13
CA PHE A 168 16.64 -9.37 16.87
C PHE A 168 18.15 -9.49 16.55
N TYR A 169 18.62 -8.61 15.67
CA TYR A 169 20.05 -8.35 15.53
C TYR A 169 20.47 -7.23 16.51
N LEU A 170 21.30 -7.57 17.48
CA LEU A 170 22.04 -6.62 18.31
C LEU A 170 23.30 -6.15 17.59
#